data_9f4da21bb884b826b2b9df704aad9d87
#
_entry.id   9f4da21bb884b826b2b9df704aad9d87
#
_cell.length_a   1.000
_cell.length_b   1.000
_cell.length_c   1.000
_cell.angle_alpha   90.00
_cell.angle_beta   90.00
_cell.angle_gamma   90.00
#
_symmetry.space_group_name_H-M   'P 1'
#
loop_
_entity.id
_entity.type
_entity.pdbx_description
1 polymer ?
#
loop_
_entity_poly.entity_id
_entity_poly.type
_entity_poly.pdbx_seq_one_letter_code
_entity_poly.pdbx_strand_id
1 'polypeptide(L)'
;MNTDRATVEELVYQTCTALDRNDYSEFLGLCDKQFEYKVTAFSPEIRRDMTWLDHNRAEMEELFNTLPKHNSDHAPLTRNAVVYKVSYDKDQKQANVVTALQVFRTNLDGGATKVFAVGKYYDTVSLDSEKPILIKRHVKLDTRDLGWGNHIPF
;
A
#
# COMPACT_ATOMS: atom_id res chain seq x y z
N MET A 1 -13.75 -23.11 3.97
CA MET A 1 -13.49 -22.96 2.54
C MET A 1 -12.10 -22.37 2.35
N ASN A 2 -11.27 -23.02 1.57
CA ASN A 2 -9.91 -22.53 1.35
C ASN A 2 -9.92 -21.44 0.29
N THR A 3 -9.38 -20.26 0.66
CA THR A 3 -9.17 -19.19 -0.29
C THR A 3 -7.88 -19.46 -1.06
N ASP A 4 -7.95 -19.53 -2.39
CA ASP A 4 -6.79 -19.82 -3.19
C ASP A 4 -5.87 -18.60 -3.31
N ARG A 5 -4.65 -18.86 -3.75
CA ARG A 5 -3.63 -17.83 -3.90
C ARG A 5 -4.06 -16.74 -4.88
N ALA A 6 -4.71 -17.11 -5.99
CA ALA A 6 -5.13 -16.14 -7.00
C ALA A 6 -6.11 -15.10 -6.41
N THR A 7 -7.03 -15.54 -5.54
CA THR A 7 -7.97 -14.64 -4.89
C THR A 7 -7.27 -13.66 -3.94
N VAL A 8 -6.27 -14.13 -3.20
CA VAL A 8 -5.46 -13.27 -2.32
C VAL A 8 -4.63 -12.28 -3.14
N GLU A 9 -4.00 -12.74 -4.21
CA GLU A 9 -3.25 -11.87 -5.12
C GLU A 9 -4.14 -10.79 -5.72
N GLU A 10 -5.35 -11.17 -6.14
CA GLU A 10 -6.30 -10.21 -6.72
C GLU A 10 -6.64 -9.09 -5.74
N LEU A 11 -6.81 -9.40 -4.46
CA LEU A 11 -7.02 -8.37 -3.43
C LEU A 11 -5.88 -7.37 -3.41
N VAL A 12 -4.63 -7.84 -3.41
CA VAL A 12 -3.45 -6.97 -3.41
C VAL A 12 -3.46 -6.06 -4.64
N TYR A 13 -3.71 -6.64 -5.82
CA TYR A 13 -3.72 -5.87 -7.07
C TYR A 13 -4.88 -4.88 -7.13
N GLN A 14 -6.03 -5.21 -6.58
CA GLN A 14 -7.16 -4.27 -6.46
C GLN A 14 -6.79 -3.06 -5.61
N THR A 15 -6.01 -3.24 -4.54
CA THR A 15 -5.55 -2.09 -3.75
C THR A 15 -4.67 -1.16 -4.58
N CYS A 16 -3.81 -1.72 -5.42
CA CYS A 16 -2.95 -0.94 -6.30
C CYS A 16 -3.74 -0.14 -7.33
N THR A 17 -4.72 -0.78 -7.98
CA THR A 17 -5.54 -0.09 -8.98
C THR A 17 -6.42 1.00 -8.36
N ALA A 18 -6.94 0.76 -7.16
CA ALA A 18 -7.72 1.77 -6.45
C ALA A 18 -6.87 3.00 -6.13
N LEU A 19 -5.65 2.79 -5.61
CA LEU A 19 -4.74 3.89 -5.31
C LEU A 19 -4.28 4.62 -6.58
N ASP A 20 -4.03 3.90 -7.67
CA ASP A 20 -3.64 4.51 -8.95
C ASP A 20 -4.72 5.45 -9.50
N ARG A 21 -5.99 5.10 -9.27
CA ARG A 21 -7.11 5.94 -9.68
C ARG A 21 -7.50 7.00 -8.65
N ASN A 22 -6.79 7.06 -7.52
CA ASN A 22 -7.16 7.90 -6.38
C ASN A 22 -8.58 7.58 -5.86
N ASP A 23 -9.00 6.34 -6.00
CA ASP A 23 -10.29 5.86 -5.50
C ASP A 23 -10.10 5.34 -4.07
N TYR A 24 -10.04 6.28 -3.14
CA TYR A 24 -9.75 5.97 -1.73
C TYR A 24 -10.91 5.27 -1.05
N SER A 25 -12.13 5.53 -1.49
CA SER A 25 -13.31 4.83 -1.01
C SER A 25 -13.25 3.33 -1.35
N GLU A 26 -12.86 3.00 -2.58
CA GLU A 26 -12.66 1.61 -3.00
C GLU A 26 -11.54 0.95 -2.19
N PHE A 27 -10.43 1.66 -2.01
CA PHE A 27 -9.31 1.14 -1.22
C PHE A 27 -9.76 0.78 0.21
N LEU A 28 -10.44 1.70 0.88
CA LEU A 28 -10.94 1.47 2.25
C LEU A 28 -11.99 0.36 2.30
N GLY A 29 -12.76 0.18 1.23
CA GLY A 29 -13.71 -0.92 1.11
C GLY A 29 -13.06 -2.30 1.06
N LEU A 30 -11.78 -2.37 0.71
CA LEU A 30 -10.99 -3.61 0.70
C LEU A 30 -10.32 -3.87 2.05
N CYS A 31 -10.42 -2.93 2.98
CA CYS A 31 -9.73 -2.97 4.26
C CYS A 31 -10.70 -3.25 5.41
N ASP A 32 -10.20 -3.93 6.43
CA ASP A 32 -10.96 -4.23 7.65
C ASP A 32 -11.22 -2.95 8.45
N LYS A 33 -12.22 -3.02 9.33
CA LYS A 33 -12.55 -1.92 10.25
C LYS A 33 -11.39 -1.54 11.18
N GLN A 34 -10.52 -2.50 11.47
CA GLN A 34 -9.34 -2.31 12.33
C GLN A 34 -8.05 -2.22 11.52
N PHE A 35 -8.15 -1.80 10.28
CA PHE A 35 -7.00 -1.71 9.38
C PHE A 35 -5.89 -0.85 9.97
N GLU A 36 -4.66 -1.34 9.85
CA GLU A 36 -3.44 -0.62 10.22
C GLU A 36 -2.53 -0.47 8.99
N TYR A 37 -2.03 0.74 8.80
CA TYR A 37 -1.17 1.07 7.66
C TYR A 37 0.09 1.76 8.13
N LYS A 38 1.24 1.24 7.71
CA LYS A 38 2.52 1.80 8.10
C LYS A 38 3.46 1.85 6.90
N VAL A 39 4.19 2.95 6.76
CA VAL A 39 5.24 3.10 5.75
C VAL A 39 6.54 3.44 6.46
N THR A 40 7.56 2.61 6.24
CA THR A 40 8.89 2.82 6.79
C THR A 40 9.95 2.67 5.71
N ALA A 41 11.13 3.27 5.97
CA ALA A 41 12.33 3.04 5.19
C ALA A 41 13.51 2.93 6.15
N PHE A 42 14.36 1.92 5.97
CA PHE A 42 15.53 1.75 6.81
C PHE A 42 16.58 2.81 6.47
N SER A 43 17.08 3.51 7.49
CA SER A 43 18.15 4.49 7.33
C SER A 43 19.47 3.93 7.87
N PRO A 44 20.47 3.67 7.00
CA PRO A 44 21.78 3.21 7.45
C PRO A 44 22.50 4.22 8.32
N GLU A 45 22.26 5.50 8.11
CA GLU A 45 22.90 6.59 8.85
C GLU A 45 22.55 6.55 10.33
N ILE A 46 21.29 6.27 10.65
CA ILE A 46 20.82 6.19 12.04
C ILE A 46 20.60 4.74 12.50
N ARG A 47 20.84 3.77 11.62
CA ARG A 47 20.73 2.32 11.85
C ARG A 47 19.37 1.90 12.39
N ARG A 48 18.30 2.51 11.89
CA ARG A 48 16.92 2.16 12.26
C ARG A 48 15.95 2.63 11.19
N ASP A 49 14.70 2.20 11.31
CA ASP A 49 13.64 2.59 10.40
C ASP A 49 13.25 4.04 10.61
N MET A 50 13.04 4.75 9.51
CA MET A 50 12.33 6.02 9.48
C MET A 50 10.86 5.72 9.19
N THR A 51 9.97 6.28 9.99
CA THR A 51 8.52 6.08 9.80
C THR A 51 7.94 7.29 9.07
N TRP A 52 7.42 7.03 7.85
CA TRP A 52 6.75 8.05 7.05
C TRP A 52 5.29 8.21 7.42
N LEU A 53 4.59 7.08 7.62
CA LEU A 53 3.18 7.02 8.01
C LEU A 53 2.98 5.88 8.99
N ASP A 54 2.08 6.06 9.94
CA ASP A 54 1.65 5.02 10.88
C ASP A 54 0.24 5.38 11.33
N HIS A 55 -0.75 4.79 10.67
CA HIS A 55 -2.16 5.18 10.82
C HIS A 55 -3.06 3.96 11.02
N ASN A 56 -4.11 4.13 11.84
CA ASN A 56 -5.24 3.23 11.89
C ASN A 56 -6.25 3.61 10.79
N ARG A 57 -7.36 2.86 10.71
CA ARG A 57 -8.37 3.12 9.67
C ARG A 57 -8.97 4.52 9.76
N ALA A 58 -9.31 4.99 10.95
CA ALA A 58 -9.88 6.33 11.12
C ALA A 58 -8.92 7.42 10.65
N GLU A 59 -7.65 7.28 10.98
CA GLU A 59 -6.61 8.20 10.54
C GLU A 59 -6.41 8.15 9.03
N MET A 60 -6.54 6.97 8.41
CA MET A 60 -6.48 6.82 6.96
C MET A 60 -7.66 7.50 6.28
N GLU A 61 -8.87 7.38 6.84
CA GLU A 61 -10.05 8.07 6.32
C GLU A 61 -9.84 9.59 6.33
N GLU A 62 -9.31 10.10 7.43
CA GLU A 62 -9.00 11.53 7.56
C GLU A 62 -7.94 11.96 6.55
N LEU A 63 -6.87 11.19 6.40
CA LEU A 63 -5.82 11.45 5.41
C LEU A 63 -6.41 11.56 4.01
N PHE A 64 -7.23 10.59 3.59
CA PHE A 64 -7.84 10.59 2.26
C PHE A 64 -8.77 11.79 2.03
N ASN A 65 -9.46 12.24 3.08
CA ASN A 65 -10.32 13.42 2.99
C ASN A 65 -9.52 14.71 2.80
N THR A 66 -8.28 14.75 3.28
CA THR A 66 -7.45 15.96 3.23
C THR A 66 -6.49 15.98 2.04
N LEU A 67 -6.21 14.85 1.41
CA LEU A 67 -5.25 14.77 0.30
C LEU A 67 -5.51 15.75 -0.84
N PRO A 68 -6.76 15.93 -1.32
CA PRO A 68 -7.00 16.88 -2.40
C PRO A 68 -6.62 18.32 -2.06
N LYS A 69 -6.58 18.66 -0.77
CA LYS A 69 -6.29 20.01 -0.29
C LYS A 69 -4.81 20.20 0.04
N HIS A 70 -4.14 19.16 0.52
CA HIS A 70 -2.80 19.25 1.09
C HIS A 70 -1.71 18.64 0.23
N ASN A 71 -2.06 17.80 -0.73
CA ASN A 71 -1.06 17.23 -1.62
C ASN A 71 -0.75 18.22 -2.73
N SER A 72 0.49 18.71 -2.80
CA SER A 72 0.93 19.66 -3.81
C SER A 72 1.41 18.99 -5.10
N ASP A 73 1.70 17.70 -5.05
CA ASP A 73 2.13 16.93 -6.22
C ASP A 73 0.93 16.18 -6.81
N HIS A 74 0.46 16.64 -7.98
CA HIS A 74 -0.68 16.05 -8.67
C HIS A 74 -0.28 15.11 -9.80
N ALA A 75 1.00 14.83 -9.97
CA ALA A 75 1.47 13.89 -10.99
C ALA A 75 0.95 12.49 -10.70
N PRO A 76 0.47 11.76 -11.72
CA PRO A 76 -0.04 10.41 -11.49
C PRO A 76 1.07 9.46 -11.04
N LEU A 77 0.71 8.59 -10.10
CA LEU A 77 1.55 7.49 -9.65
C LEU A 77 0.95 6.19 -10.15
N THR A 78 1.80 5.31 -10.65
CA THR A 78 1.39 3.99 -11.13
C THR A 78 2.17 2.94 -10.35
N ARG A 79 1.47 1.99 -9.75
CA ARG A 79 2.07 0.92 -8.98
C ARG A 79 2.19 -0.33 -9.82
N ASN A 80 3.40 -0.87 -9.89
CA ASN A 80 3.68 -2.17 -10.49
C ASN A 80 4.02 -3.12 -9.36
N ALA A 81 3.15 -4.09 -9.10
CA ALA A 81 3.26 -4.99 -7.97
C ALA A 81 3.27 -6.43 -8.43
N VAL A 82 4.11 -7.25 -7.78
CA VAL A 82 4.17 -8.68 -8.02
C VAL A 82 4.16 -9.39 -6.68
N VAL A 83 3.16 -10.23 -6.45
CA VAL A 83 3.10 -11.04 -5.24
C VAL A 83 4.16 -12.12 -5.30
N TYR A 84 5.06 -12.12 -4.34
CA TYR A 84 6.14 -13.12 -4.27
C TYR A 84 5.74 -14.32 -3.44
N LYS A 85 5.05 -14.10 -2.33
CA LYS A 85 4.77 -15.19 -1.38
C LYS A 85 3.44 -14.98 -0.68
N VAL A 86 2.66 -16.04 -0.58
CA VAL A 86 1.45 -16.11 0.24
C VAL A 86 1.64 -17.26 1.24
N SER A 87 1.57 -16.95 2.53
CA SER A 87 1.69 -17.93 3.60
C SER A 87 0.42 -17.94 4.44
N TYR A 88 -0.13 -19.12 4.70
CA TYR A 88 -1.36 -19.27 5.47
C TYR A 88 -1.03 -19.66 6.90
N ASP A 89 -1.84 -19.19 7.87
CA ASP A 89 -1.74 -19.67 9.23
C ASP A 89 -2.30 -21.09 9.34
N LYS A 90 -2.14 -21.72 10.51
CA LYS A 90 -2.54 -23.12 10.72
C LYS A 90 -4.01 -23.36 10.48
N ASP A 91 -4.86 -22.39 10.83
CA ASP A 91 -6.31 -22.51 10.71
C ASP A 91 -6.82 -21.97 9.38
N GLN A 92 -5.93 -21.47 8.54
CA GLN A 92 -6.25 -20.81 7.25
C GLN A 92 -7.26 -19.66 7.40
N LYS A 93 -7.18 -18.96 8.53
CA LYS A 93 -8.01 -17.77 8.80
C LYS A 93 -7.34 -16.49 8.38
N GLN A 94 -6.01 -16.51 8.23
CA GLN A 94 -5.22 -15.37 7.80
C GLN A 94 -4.15 -15.82 6.82
N ALA A 95 -3.76 -14.90 5.95
CA ALA A 95 -2.61 -15.06 5.08
C ALA A 95 -1.65 -13.89 5.28
N ASN A 96 -0.36 -14.18 5.26
CA ASN A 96 0.68 -13.17 5.17
C ASN A 96 1.20 -13.13 3.75
N VAL A 97 1.25 -11.94 3.17
CA VAL A 97 1.57 -11.76 1.75
C VAL A 97 2.76 -10.82 1.62
N VAL A 98 3.75 -11.23 0.86
CA VAL A 98 4.89 -10.38 0.50
C VAL A 98 4.78 -10.03 -0.97
N THR A 99 4.77 -8.72 -1.27
CA THR A 99 4.61 -8.19 -2.61
C THR A 99 5.75 -7.25 -2.93
N ALA A 100 6.42 -7.47 -4.05
CA ALA A 100 7.39 -6.50 -4.57
C ALA A 100 6.63 -5.32 -5.17
N LEU A 101 7.10 -4.10 -4.90
CA LEU A 101 6.44 -2.87 -5.30
C LEU A 101 7.41 -1.93 -6.00
N GLN A 102 6.99 -1.44 -7.16
CA GLN A 102 7.62 -0.31 -7.84
C GLN A 102 6.55 0.73 -8.08
N VAL A 103 6.84 1.97 -7.75
CA VAL A 103 5.92 3.09 -7.99
C VAL A 103 6.58 4.03 -8.99
N PHE A 104 5.87 4.28 -10.09
CA PHE A 104 6.33 5.18 -11.15
C PHE A 104 5.56 6.48 -11.06
N ARG A 105 6.25 7.57 -11.31
CA ARG A 105 5.65 8.90 -11.37
C ARG A 105 5.80 9.45 -12.78
N THR A 106 4.69 9.90 -13.35
CA THR A 106 4.68 10.55 -14.67
C THR A 106 4.49 12.05 -14.49
N ASN A 107 5.46 12.82 -14.96
CA ASN A 107 5.39 14.28 -14.86
C ASN A 107 4.20 14.82 -15.64
N LEU A 108 3.50 15.79 -15.04
CA LEU A 108 2.42 16.49 -15.73
C LEU A 108 2.96 17.34 -16.88
N ASP A 109 4.16 17.88 -16.70
CA ASP A 109 4.84 18.70 -17.67
C ASP A 109 5.80 17.86 -18.49
N GLY A 110 5.52 17.67 -19.79
CA GLY A 110 6.36 16.89 -20.68
C GLY A 110 6.13 15.38 -20.63
N GLY A 111 5.41 14.85 -19.64
CA GLY A 111 4.99 13.45 -19.58
C GLY A 111 6.07 12.41 -19.33
N ALA A 112 7.24 12.81 -18.82
CA ALA A 112 8.32 11.85 -18.53
C ALA A 112 7.98 10.99 -17.33
N THR A 113 8.20 9.67 -17.44
CA THR A 113 7.96 8.72 -16.35
C THR A 113 9.29 8.28 -15.75
N LYS A 114 9.35 8.30 -14.42
CA LYS A 114 10.51 7.87 -13.65
C LYS A 114 10.08 6.96 -12.52
N VAL A 115 10.99 6.10 -12.06
CA VAL A 115 10.79 5.35 -10.83
C VAL A 115 10.75 6.34 -9.67
N PHE A 116 9.68 6.29 -8.88
CA PHE A 116 9.48 7.18 -7.75
C PHE A 116 9.86 6.51 -6.43
N ALA A 117 9.45 5.27 -6.23
CA ALA A 117 9.72 4.52 -5.02
C ALA A 117 9.81 3.02 -5.32
N VAL A 118 10.63 2.31 -4.55
CA VAL A 118 10.80 0.87 -4.65
C VAL A 118 10.76 0.30 -3.23
N GLY A 119 10.06 -0.81 -3.06
CA GLY A 119 9.96 -1.47 -1.77
C GLY A 119 9.12 -2.73 -1.82
N LYS A 120 8.54 -3.07 -0.69
CA LYS A 120 7.66 -4.24 -0.56
C LYS A 120 6.48 -3.93 0.34
N TYR A 121 5.34 -4.58 0.02
CA TYR A 121 4.22 -4.69 0.96
C TYR A 121 4.39 -5.95 1.80
N TYR A 122 4.21 -5.82 3.09
CA TYR A 122 4.03 -6.93 4.02
C TYR A 122 2.60 -6.83 4.53
N ASP A 123 1.74 -7.65 3.97
CA ASP A 123 0.30 -7.58 4.21
C ASP A 123 -0.17 -8.75 5.07
N THR A 124 -1.15 -8.49 5.92
CA THR A 124 -1.93 -9.52 6.60
C THR A 124 -3.37 -9.43 6.10
N VAL A 125 -3.88 -10.56 5.65
CA VAL A 125 -5.20 -10.66 5.02
C VAL A 125 -6.07 -11.60 5.85
N SER A 126 -7.28 -11.16 6.17
CA SER A 126 -8.28 -12.03 6.82
C SER A 126 -8.99 -12.87 5.77
N LEU A 127 -9.13 -14.16 6.06
CA LEU A 127 -9.83 -15.13 5.21
C LEU A 127 -11.13 -15.64 5.87
N ASP A 128 -11.54 -15.01 6.98
CA ASP A 128 -12.72 -15.44 7.76
C ASP A 128 -14.05 -15.07 7.13
N SER A 129 -14.06 -14.12 6.21
CA SER A 129 -15.28 -13.67 5.54
C SER A 129 -15.36 -14.21 4.12
N GLU A 130 -16.48 -13.99 3.45
CA GLU A 130 -16.72 -14.45 2.08
C GLU A 130 -15.61 -14.04 1.12
N LYS A 131 -15.08 -12.83 1.31
CA LYS A 131 -13.99 -12.29 0.51
C LYS A 131 -12.81 -12.00 1.41
N PRO A 132 -11.57 -12.17 0.92
CA PRO A 132 -10.41 -11.75 1.70
C PRO A 132 -10.43 -10.24 1.92
N ILE A 133 -10.01 -9.82 3.11
CA ILE A 133 -10.00 -8.42 3.53
C ILE A 133 -8.61 -8.10 4.07
N LEU A 134 -8.10 -6.94 3.69
CA LEU A 134 -6.80 -6.46 4.16
C LEU A 134 -6.92 -5.93 5.58
N ILE A 135 -6.24 -6.55 6.55
CA ILE A 135 -6.26 -6.10 7.94
C ILE A 135 -5.03 -5.29 8.32
N LYS A 136 -3.92 -5.47 7.62
CA LYS A 136 -2.69 -4.75 7.95
C LYS A 136 -1.81 -4.66 6.73
N ARG A 137 -1.19 -3.51 6.53
CA ARG A 137 -0.16 -3.32 5.51
C ARG A 137 1.02 -2.57 6.09
N HIS A 138 2.19 -3.18 6.01
CA HIS A 138 3.45 -2.49 6.29
C HIS A 138 4.20 -2.35 4.97
N VAL A 139 4.32 -1.13 4.50
CA VAL A 139 5.11 -0.81 3.31
C VAL A 139 6.54 -0.53 3.77
N LYS A 140 7.47 -1.39 3.36
CA LYS A 140 8.90 -1.19 3.64
C LYS A 140 9.56 -0.71 2.36
N LEU A 141 9.96 0.56 2.36
CA LEU A 141 10.58 1.18 1.20
C LEU A 141 12.10 1.04 1.26
N ASP A 142 12.69 0.77 0.10
CA ASP A 142 14.14 0.93 -0.10
C ASP A 142 14.45 2.39 -0.38
N THR A 143 13.53 3.09 -1.05
CA THR A 143 13.64 4.51 -1.37
C THR A 143 13.45 5.36 -0.11
N ARG A 144 14.37 6.28 0.14
CA ARG A 144 14.32 7.18 1.30
C ARG A 144 13.97 8.62 0.95
N ASP A 145 14.14 9.00 -0.30
CA ASP A 145 13.84 10.34 -0.80
C ASP A 145 12.58 10.29 -1.65
N LEU A 146 11.48 10.82 -1.11
CA LEU A 146 10.18 10.85 -1.77
C LEU A 146 9.85 12.22 -2.36
N GLY A 147 10.81 13.16 -2.34
CA GLY A 147 10.60 14.51 -2.85
C GLY A 147 9.74 15.35 -1.91
N TRP A 148 9.35 16.52 -2.42
CA TRP A 148 8.54 17.49 -1.67
C TRP A 148 7.07 17.38 -2.05
N GLY A 149 6.19 17.58 -1.06
CA GLY A 149 4.75 17.70 -1.30
C GLY A 149 4.04 16.39 -1.54
N ASN A 150 4.68 15.26 -1.30
CA ASN A 150 4.06 13.95 -1.44
C ASN A 150 3.54 13.47 -0.08
N HIS A 151 2.23 13.30 0.02
CA HIS A 151 1.55 12.81 1.21
C HIS A 151 0.68 11.59 0.91
N ILE A 152 0.83 11.00 -0.27
CA ILE A 152 -0.03 9.91 -0.77
C ILE A 152 0.48 8.57 -0.25
N PRO A 153 -0.39 7.68 0.22
CA PRO A 153 -0.01 6.30 0.58
C PRO A 153 0.45 5.50 -0.64
N PHE A 154 1.27 4.51 -0.37
CA PHE A 154 1.78 3.61 -1.40
C PHE A 154 0.96 2.36 -1.55
#